data_3f8faad7a3d570e72b0aa25f363e0b97
#
_entry.id   3f8faad7a3d570e72b0aa25f363e0b97
#
_cell.length_a   1.000
_cell.length_b   1.000
_cell.length_c   1.000
_cell.angle_alpha   90.00
_cell.angle_beta   90.00
_cell.angle_gamma   90.00
#
_symmetry.space_group_name_H-M   'P 1'
#
loop_
_entity.id
_entity.type
_entity.pdbx_description
1 polymer ?
#
loop_
_entity_poly.entity_id
_entity_poly.type
_entity_poly.pdbx_seq_one_letter_code
_entity_poly.pdbx_strand_id
1 'polypeptide(L)'
;MKNGRGRVTLPSQRDFLDETKELMERWGADAIRDSDGTKLDDDIKQLDAKIYTTYFVARGHNDFAEKHMEECQQLYLMSQFNTAYNQELKIDFMKGYFEEQLKPDYVHDPKVYWEVIDRTTGKVVDIDNWSVNKQDNSVTITNAIPWHEYTVSFLVYAIWDPTQMYNHITNDWGDTPHDIPFDVRQPNSNKYMKDYLSQWLKENPDTDVVRFTTFFYHFTLVFNNLGKEKFVDWFGYGASVSVAALDAFEKEKGYRLRPEDIVDQGYYNTSFRIPTKAFLDYMDFVQKFVAEEAGKIVDIVHESGKEAMMFLGDNWIGTEPYGEYFKNIGLDAVVGSVGGGATLRMIADIPHVRYTEGRFLPYFFPDTFYEGNNPVIEANENWLTARRAILRSPVDRIGYGGYLSLAYKFPDFVSYIESVTDEFREIYDTIHGVEPYSGLKVAILNSWGKLRTWQTHMVAHALWYKQIYSYLGILESLSGADVDVVFISFDDVIDNGVPEDIDVIINAGDAGTAFSGGHYWANEKLVTTIRSWIYNGGGFIGVGEPTAYQHE
;
A
#
# COMPACT_ATOMS: atom_id res chain seq x y z
N MET A 1 -33.21 3.96 23.65
CA MET A 1 -32.96 5.25 22.97
C MET A 1 -33.31 5.04 21.50
N LYS A 2 -33.87 6.01 20.81
CA LYS A 2 -34.06 5.87 19.35
C LYS A 2 -32.67 5.82 18.73
N ASN A 3 -32.42 4.80 17.91
CA ASN A 3 -31.17 4.67 17.18
C ASN A 3 -30.91 5.97 16.40
N GLY A 4 -29.75 6.58 16.61
CA GLY A 4 -29.32 7.72 15.82
C GLY A 4 -29.18 7.32 14.34
N ARG A 5 -29.19 8.28 13.42
CA ARG A 5 -28.94 8.04 12.00
C ARG A 5 -27.75 8.85 11.53
N GLY A 6 -26.99 8.29 10.60
CA GLY A 6 -25.86 8.92 9.95
C GLY A 6 -24.51 8.37 10.41
N ARG A 7 -23.47 8.75 9.67
CA ARG A 7 -22.07 8.40 9.91
C ARG A 7 -21.74 6.91 9.83
N VAL A 8 -22.61 6.12 9.20
CA VAL A 8 -22.41 4.67 9.06
C VAL A 8 -22.57 4.27 7.61
N THR A 9 -21.59 3.54 7.09
CA THR A 9 -21.59 2.96 5.75
C THR A 9 -21.84 1.47 5.84
N LEU A 10 -22.87 1.00 5.15
CA LEU A 10 -23.30 -0.39 5.11
C LEU A 10 -22.88 -1.03 3.77
N PRO A 11 -22.23 -2.20 3.76
CA PRO A 11 -22.05 -2.96 2.53
C PRO A 11 -23.37 -3.58 2.10
N SER A 12 -23.58 -3.73 0.79
CA SER A 12 -24.71 -4.43 0.24
C SER A 12 -24.31 -5.17 -1.03
N GLN A 13 -25.24 -5.99 -1.55
CA GLN A 13 -25.05 -6.78 -2.76
C GLN A 13 -26.39 -7.07 -3.41
N ARG A 14 -26.38 -7.56 -4.65
CA ARG A 14 -27.58 -7.95 -5.36
C ARG A 14 -28.38 -9.02 -4.59
N ASP A 15 -29.70 -8.98 -4.70
CA ASP A 15 -30.66 -9.88 -4.04
C ASP A 15 -30.63 -9.80 -2.50
N PHE A 16 -30.18 -8.66 -1.94
CA PHE A 16 -30.06 -8.43 -0.50
C PHE A 16 -30.71 -7.10 -0.05
N LEU A 17 -31.71 -6.65 -0.78
CA LEU A 17 -32.32 -5.33 -0.57
C LEU A 17 -33.10 -5.24 0.75
N ASP A 18 -33.86 -6.28 1.10
CA ASP A 18 -34.71 -6.25 2.30
C ASP A 18 -33.85 -6.30 3.57
N GLU A 19 -32.82 -7.13 3.60
CA GLU A 19 -31.85 -7.19 4.70
C GLU A 19 -31.05 -5.87 4.80
N THR A 20 -30.74 -5.26 3.66
CA THR A 20 -30.09 -3.94 3.63
C THR A 20 -30.99 -2.88 4.27
N LYS A 21 -32.28 -2.85 3.98
CA LYS A 21 -33.26 -1.94 4.61
C LYS A 21 -33.34 -2.15 6.12
N GLU A 22 -33.43 -3.40 6.56
CA GLU A 22 -33.47 -3.74 8.00
C GLU A 22 -32.22 -3.22 8.70
N LEU A 23 -31.03 -3.50 8.15
CA LEU A 23 -29.77 -3.09 8.78
C LEU A 23 -29.53 -1.58 8.68
N MET A 24 -30.02 -0.91 7.63
CA MET A 24 -30.01 0.56 7.59
C MET A 24 -30.76 1.17 8.77
N GLU A 25 -31.94 0.63 9.08
CA GLU A 25 -32.73 1.09 10.24
C GLU A 25 -32.00 0.79 11.56
N ARG A 26 -31.54 -0.45 11.73
CA ARG A 26 -30.92 -0.90 12.98
C ARG A 26 -29.59 -0.19 13.26
N TRP A 27 -28.72 -0.10 12.29
CA TRP A 27 -27.41 0.53 12.45
C TRP A 27 -27.41 2.04 12.22
N GLY A 28 -28.55 2.59 11.76
CA GLY A 28 -28.67 4.01 11.43
C GLY A 28 -27.79 4.42 10.24
N ALA A 29 -27.58 3.52 9.28
CA ALA A 29 -26.71 3.79 8.13
C ALA A 29 -27.33 4.84 7.19
N ASP A 30 -26.49 5.71 6.64
CA ASP A 30 -26.84 6.78 5.70
C ASP A 30 -26.03 6.70 4.39
N ALA A 31 -25.18 5.68 4.26
CA ALA A 31 -24.48 5.34 3.04
C ALA A 31 -24.45 3.83 2.82
N ILE A 32 -24.48 3.43 1.56
CA ILE A 32 -24.43 2.03 1.12
C ILE A 32 -23.29 1.91 0.13
N ARG A 33 -22.50 0.87 0.25
CA ARG A 33 -21.45 0.54 -0.70
C ARG A 33 -21.65 -0.85 -1.30
N ASP A 34 -21.15 -1.06 -2.50
CA ASP A 34 -20.96 -2.41 -3.03
C ASP A 34 -19.89 -3.17 -2.22
N SER A 35 -20.05 -4.47 -2.11
CA SER A 35 -18.99 -5.36 -1.66
C SER A 35 -18.07 -5.69 -2.83
N ASP A 36 -16.77 -5.84 -2.57
CA ASP A 36 -15.77 -6.07 -3.60
C ASP A 36 -16.15 -7.30 -4.47
N GLY A 37 -16.13 -7.13 -5.78
CA GLY A 37 -16.53 -8.15 -6.75
C GLY A 37 -18.04 -8.39 -6.88
N THR A 38 -18.88 -7.61 -6.20
CA THR A 38 -20.35 -7.70 -6.29
C THR A 38 -20.94 -6.46 -6.94
N LYS A 39 -22.24 -6.53 -7.26
CA LYS A 39 -23.03 -5.37 -7.69
C LYS A 39 -24.13 -5.12 -6.68
N LEU A 40 -24.51 -3.87 -6.52
CA LEU A 40 -25.68 -3.49 -5.75
C LEU A 40 -26.95 -3.95 -6.46
N ASP A 41 -28.03 -4.08 -5.69
CA ASP A 41 -29.37 -4.31 -6.23
C ASP A 41 -29.82 -3.09 -7.06
N ASP A 42 -30.54 -3.30 -8.15
CA ASP A 42 -30.98 -2.22 -9.04
C ASP A 42 -31.96 -1.25 -8.34
N ASP A 43 -32.66 -1.72 -7.29
CA ASP A 43 -33.57 -0.92 -6.48
C ASP A 43 -32.91 -0.19 -5.31
N ILE A 44 -31.59 -0.33 -5.15
CA ILE A 44 -30.83 0.32 -4.05
C ILE A 44 -31.00 1.84 -4.04
N LYS A 45 -31.16 2.45 -5.20
CA LYS A 45 -31.42 3.88 -5.39
C LYS A 45 -32.73 4.40 -4.76
N GLN A 46 -33.65 3.51 -4.41
CA GLN A 46 -34.90 3.87 -3.72
C GLN A 46 -34.66 4.11 -2.22
N LEU A 47 -33.49 3.74 -1.72
CA LEU A 47 -33.12 3.94 -0.33
C LEU A 47 -32.59 5.36 -0.12
N ASP A 48 -32.97 5.97 0.99
CA ASP A 48 -32.46 7.29 1.38
C ASP A 48 -31.05 7.17 1.95
N ALA A 49 -30.06 6.93 1.07
CA ALA A 49 -28.67 6.75 1.40
C ALA A 49 -27.75 7.20 0.26
N LYS A 50 -26.56 7.67 0.58
CA LYS A 50 -25.50 7.86 -0.42
C LYS A 50 -25.03 6.50 -0.96
N ILE A 51 -24.85 6.43 -2.27
CA ILE A 51 -24.36 5.21 -2.94
C ILE A 51 -22.88 5.35 -3.26
N TYR A 52 -22.08 4.46 -2.68
CA TYR A 52 -20.65 4.34 -2.91
C TYR A 52 -20.40 3.16 -3.85
N THR A 53 -19.78 3.40 -4.98
CA THR A 53 -19.48 2.35 -5.96
C THR A 53 -17.98 2.20 -6.13
N THR A 54 -17.52 0.96 -6.03
CA THR A 54 -16.10 0.61 -6.21
C THR A 54 -15.70 0.74 -7.67
N TYR A 55 -14.55 1.36 -7.91
CA TYR A 55 -13.96 1.51 -9.22
C TYR A 55 -12.47 1.11 -9.21
N PHE A 56 -12.11 0.24 -10.13
CA PHE A 56 -10.71 -0.17 -10.36
C PHE A 56 -10.17 0.51 -11.61
N VAL A 57 -9.09 1.26 -11.47
CA VAL A 57 -8.55 2.06 -12.57
C VAL A 57 -7.82 1.21 -13.60
N ALA A 58 -7.01 0.26 -13.17
CA ALA A 58 -6.10 -0.50 -14.03
C ALA A 58 -6.40 -2.00 -14.10
N ARG A 59 -7.56 -2.44 -13.61
CA ARG A 59 -8.02 -3.82 -13.61
C ARG A 59 -9.34 -4.01 -14.37
N GLY A 60 -9.56 -5.22 -14.92
CA GLY A 60 -10.78 -5.55 -15.66
C GLY A 60 -10.80 -5.02 -17.10
N HIS A 61 -9.63 -4.75 -17.68
CA HIS A 61 -9.48 -4.13 -18.99
C HIS A 61 -8.69 -5.00 -19.99
N ASN A 62 -8.82 -6.32 -19.89
CA ASN A 62 -8.04 -7.26 -20.71
C ASN A 62 -8.17 -6.99 -22.22
N ASP A 63 -9.37 -6.67 -22.72
CA ASP A 63 -9.59 -6.36 -24.13
C ASP A 63 -8.71 -5.21 -24.66
N PHE A 64 -8.39 -4.25 -23.78
CA PHE A 64 -7.47 -3.17 -24.10
C PHE A 64 -6.02 -3.63 -23.92
N ALA A 65 -5.69 -4.23 -22.77
CA ALA A 65 -4.33 -4.64 -22.44
C ALA A 65 -3.74 -5.65 -23.44
N GLU A 66 -4.54 -6.61 -23.90
CA GLU A 66 -4.12 -7.60 -24.93
C GLU A 66 -3.77 -6.95 -26.27
N LYS A 67 -4.38 -5.82 -26.61
CA LYS A 67 -4.09 -5.06 -27.83
C LYS A 67 -2.91 -4.11 -27.67
N HIS A 68 -2.49 -3.85 -26.44
CA HIS A 68 -1.43 -2.92 -26.07
C HIS A 68 -0.47 -3.53 -25.06
N MET A 69 -0.04 -4.78 -25.32
CA MET A 69 0.87 -5.51 -24.43
C MET A 69 2.17 -4.76 -24.14
N GLU A 70 2.62 -3.92 -25.08
CA GLU A 70 3.79 -3.06 -24.95
C GLU A 70 3.58 -1.91 -23.94
N GLU A 71 2.33 -1.64 -23.56
CA GLU A 71 1.96 -0.64 -22.54
C GLU A 71 1.57 -1.28 -21.20
N CYS A 72 1.75 -2.58 -21.01
CA CYS A 72 1.54 -3.23 -19.72
C CYS A 72 2.59 -2.83 -18.69
N GLN A 73 2.26 -2.98 -17.41
CA GLN A 73 3.21 -2.73 -16.33
C GLN A 73 4.44 -3.60 -16.43
N GLN A 74 5.58 -3.06 -16.06
CA GLN A 74 6.85 -3.75 -16.11
C GLN A 74 7.49 -3.81 -14.72
N LEU A 75 8.29 -4.84 -14.51
CA LEU A 75 9.01 -5.13 -13.26
C LEU A 75 10.47 -5.43 -13.57
N TYR A 76 11.37 -5.03 -12.67
CA TYR A 76 12.69 -5.64 -12.64
C TYR A 76 12.66 -6.90 -11.79
N LEU A 77 13.23 -7.97 -12.34
CA LEU A 77 13.46 -9.22 -11.63
C LEU A 77 14.96 -9.55 -11.62
N MET A 78 15.36 -10.36 -10.65
CA MET A 78 16.73 -10.84 -10.54
C MET A 78 16.77 -12.37 -10.64
N SER A 79 17.67 -12.91 -11.45
CA SER A 79 17.90 -14.35 -11.50
C SER A 79 18.38 -14.90 -10.16
N GLN A 80 18.34 -16.21 -9.98
CA GLN A 80 19.05 -16.87 -8.89
C GLN A 80 20.56 -16.57 -8.98
N PHE A 81 21.27 -16.75 -7.88
CA PHE A 81 22.74 -16.73 -7.86
C PHE A 81 23.25 -17.93 -8.60
N ASN A 82 24.23 -17.73 -9.49
CA ASN A 82 24.83 -18.79 -10.31
C ASN A 82 26.34 -18.72 -10.21
N THR A 83 26.95 -19.80 -9.73
CA THR A 83 28.41 -19.90 -9.59
C THR A 83 29.04 -20.28 -10.93
N ALA A 84 30.04 -19.52 -11.38
CA ALA A 84 30.85 -19.87 -12.53
C ALA A 84 31.90 -20.92 -12.17
N TYR A 85 31.98 -22.01 -12.93
CA TYR A 85 33.02 -23.02 -12.76
C TYR A 85 34.19 -22.87 -13.75
N ASN A 86 33.96 -22.09 -14.81
CA ASN A 86 34.95 -21.75 -15.82
C ASN A 86 34.66 -20.34 -16.39
N GLN A 87 35.33 -19.95 -17.46
CA GLN A 87 35.21 -18.62 -18.06
C GLN A 87 33.91 -18.37 -18.83
N GLU A 88 33.08 -19.40 -19.04
CA GLU A 88 31.76 -19.25 -19.64
C GLU A 88 30.69 -19.70 -18.66
N LEU A 89 29.70 -18.83 -18.43
CA LEU A 89 28.56 -19.12 -17.57
C LEU A 89 27.25 -18.82 -18.30
N LYS A 90 26.40 -19.82 -18.40
CA LYS A 90 25.04 -19.66 -18.91
C LYS A 90 24.06 -19.63 -17.74
N ILE A 91 23.22 -18.61 -17.69
CA ILE A 91 22.21 -18.38 -16.65
C ILE A 91 20.82 -18.41 -17.28
N ASP A 92 19.98 -19.34 -16.85
CA ASP A 92 18.54 -19.29 -17.09
C ASP A 92 17.96 -18.27 -16.09
N PHE A 93 17.66 -17.08 -16.59
CA PHE A 93 17.23 -15.98 -15.70
C PHE A 93 15.77 -16.09 -15.26
N MET A 94 14.90 -16.82 -15.99
CA MET A 94 13.52 -17.07 -15.62
C MET A 94 13.36 -18.23 -14.62
N LYS A 95 14.44 -18.99 -14.35
CA LYS A 95 14.39 -20.12 -13.44
C LYS A 95 13.84 -19.73 -12.07
N GLY A 96 12.77 -20.41 -11.66
CA GLY A 96 12.12 -20.19 -10.36
C GLY A 96 11.09 -19.07 -10.35
N TYR A 97 10.72 -18.53 -11.51
CA TYR A 97 9.59 -17.65 -11.70
C TYR A 97 8.41 -18.36 -12.35
N PHE A 98 7.22 -17.81 -12.20
CA PHE A 98 5.99 -18.32 -12.80
C PHE A 98 5.81 -17.66 -14.17
N GLU A 99 6.05 -18.42 -15.24
CA GLU A 99 6.08 -17.89 -16.60
C GLU A 99 4.71 -17.42 -17.11
N GLU A 100 3.62 -17.95 -16.54
CA GLU A 100 2.26 -17.50 -16.88
C GLU A 100 1.95 -16.09 -16.36
N GLN A 101 2.73 -15.61 -15.39
CA GLN A 101 2.59 -14.27 -14.83
C GLN A 101 3.47 -13.22 -15.52
N LEU A 102 4.59 -13.64 -16.06
CA LEU A 102 5.72 -12.76 -16.38
C LEU A 102 6.27 -13.05 -17.76
N LYS A 103 6.43 -12.02 -18.57
CA LYS A 103 7.00 -12.13 -19.93
C LYS A 103 8.23 -11.24 -20.03
N PRO A 104 9.42 -11.81 -20.34
CA PRO A 104 10.63 -11.00 -20.55
C PRO A 104 10.43 -9.92 -21.61
N ASP A 105 10.93 -8.73 -21.32
CA ASP A 105 10.91 -7.63 -22.29
C ASP A 105 12.01 -7.82 -23.34
N TYR A 106 11.59 -8.21 -24.53
CA TYR A 106 12.45 -8.32 -25.71
C TYR A 106 12.15 -7.27 -26.77
N VAL A 107 11.21 -6.36 -26.48
CA VAL A 107 10.91 -5.21 -27.35
C VAL A 107 12.03 -4.19 -27.24
N HIS A 108 12.46 -3.92 -26.01
CA HIS A 108 13.57 -3.02 -25.75
C HIS A 108 14.90 -3.76 -25.69
N ASP A 109 15.99 -3.03 -25.93
CA ASP A 109 17.32 -3.63 -25.98
C ASP A 109 17.78 -4.04 -24.55
N PRO A 110 17.99 -5.35 -24.28
CA PRO A 110 18.50 -5.80 -23.00
C PRO A 110 19.83 -5.16 -22.60
N LYS A 111 20.67 -4.80 -23.57
CA LYS A 111 21.95 -4.13 -23.28
C LYS A 111 21.79 -2.74 -22.68
N VAL A 112 20.61 -2.14 -22.82
CA VAL A 112 20.29 -0.82 -22.30
C VAL A 112 19.61 -0.88 -20.94
N TYR A 113 18.74 -1.89 -20.74
CA TYR A 113 17.85 -1.93 -19.58
C TYR A 113 18.14 -3.07 -18.60
N TRP A 114 18.97 -4.05 -18.96
CA TRP A 114 19.32 -5.15 -18.05
C TRP A 114 20.73 -4.95 -17.51
N GLU A 115 21.05 -5.65 -16.41
CA GLU A 115 22.35 -5.59 -15.80
C GLU A 115 22.80 -6.98 -15.33
N VAL A 116 24.07 -7.28 -15.56
CA VAL A 116 24.70 -8.49 -15.04
C VAL A 116 25.71 -8.07 -13.97
N ILE A 117 25.64 -8.69 -12.79
CA ILE A 117 26.50 -8.36 -11.66
C ILE A 117 27.30 -9.59 -11.23
N ASP A 118 28.58 -9.42 -11.07
CA ASP A 118 29.44 -10.31 -10.29
C ASP A 118 29.21 -10.02 -8.80
N ARG A 119 28.44 -10.87 -8.14
CA ARG A 119 28.05 -10.69 -6.75
C ARG A 119 29.18 -10.90 -5.75
N THR A 120 30.23 -11.64 -6.16
CA THR A 120 31.44 -11.83 -5.33
C THR A 120 32.22 -10.52 -5.18
N THR A 121 32.24 -9.68 -6.20
CA THR A 121 32.98 -8.41 -6.20
C THR A 121 32.08 -7.18 -6.13
N GLY A 122 30.77 -7.33 -6.32
CA GLY A 122 29.82 -6.23 -6.44
C GLY A 122 29.94 -5.43 -7.74
N LYS A 123 30.70 -5.91 -8.73
CA LYS A 123 30.97 -5.18 -9.97
C LYS A 123 29.97 -5.56 -11.06
N VAL A 124 29.57 -4.56 -11.83
CA VAL A 124 28.81 -4.77 -13.07
C VAL A 124 29.72 -5.43 -14.10
N VAL A 125 29.22 -6.48 -14.74
CA VAL A 125 29.89 -7.14 -15.86
C VAL A 125 29.77 -6.26 -17.09
N ASP A 126 30.92 -6.03 -17.76
CA ASP A 126 30.96 -5.22 -18.98
C ASP A 126 29.95 -5.73 -20.01
N ILE A 127 29.28 -4.81 -20.68
CA ILE A 127 28.21 -5.07 -21.63
C ILE A 127 28.65 -5.98 -22.81
N ASP A 128 29.91 -5.93 -23.18
CA ASP A 128 30.48 -6.76 -24.26
C ASP A 128 30.74 -8.21 -23.80
N ASN A 129 30.75 -8.47 -22.49
CA ASN A 129 31.06 -9.78 -21.92
C ASN A 129 29.83 -10.65 -21.65
N TRP A 130 28.63 -10.26 -22.05
CA TRP A 130 27.44 -11.10 -21.94
C TRP A 130 26.50 -10.94 -23.13
N SER A 131 25.68 -11.93 -23.37
CA SER A 131 24.69 -11.93 -24.46
C SER A 131 23.40 -12.62 -24.03
N VAL A 132 22.26 -12.20 -24.58
CA VAL A 132 20.93 -12.76 -24.32
C VAL A 132 20.52 -13.72 -25.41
N ASN A 133 20.06 -14.90 -25.03
CA ASN A 133 19.37 -15.83 -25.93
C ASN A 133 17.86 -15.80 -25.61
N LYS A 134 17.10 -15.22 -26.55
CA LYS A 134 15.64 -15.05 -26.42
C LYS A 134 14.86 -16.36 -26.55
N GLN A 135 15.46 -17.43 -27.09
CA GLN A 135 14.76 -18.69 -27.36
C GLN A 135 14.63 -19.55 -26.11
N ASP A 136 15.59 -19.44 -25.21
CA ASP A 136 15.65 -20.24 -23.98
C ASP A 136 15.78 -19.40 -22.70
N ASN A 137 15.45 -18.12 -22.78
CA ASN A 137 15.47 -17.17 -21.66
C ASN A 137 16.80 -17.19 -20.89
N SER A 138 17.92 -17.22 -21.60
CA SER A 138 19.23 -17.29 -20.96
C SER A 138 20.14 -16.11 -21.28
N VAL A 139 21.04 -15.83 -20.33
CA VAL A 139 22.19 -14.93 -20.50
C VAL A 139 23.47 -15.76 -20.45
N THR A 140 24.32 -15.61 -21.45
CA THR A 140 25.68 -16.20 -21.45
C THR A 140 26.69 -15.12 -21.12
N ILE A 141 27.47 -15.33 -20.06
CA ILE A 141 28.58 -14.47 -19.66
C ILE A 141 29.86 -15.10 -20.20
N THR A 142 30.63 -14.32 -20.93
CA THR A 142 31.98 -14.67 -21.36
C THR A 142 32.98 -13.98 -20.42
N ASN A 143 34.18 -14.57 -20.24
CA ASN A 143 35.19 -14.09 -19.28
C ASN A 143 34.71 -14.07 -17.82
N ALA A 144 33.77 -14.94 -17.44
CA ALA A 144 33.40 -15.15 -16.05
C ALA A 144 34.63 -15.61 -15.22
N ILE A 145 34.73 -15.16 -14.00
CA ILE A 145 35.80 -15.57 -13.09
C ILE A 145 35.36 -16.85 -12.38
N PRO A 146 36.10 -17.96 -12.48
CA PRO A 146 35.76 -19.20 -11.78
C PRO A 146 35.55 -19.00 -10.28
N TRP A 147 34.50 -19.63 -9.74
CA TRP A 147 34.05 -19.57 -8.35
C TRP A 147 33.44 -18.23 -7.91
N HIS A 148 33.29 -17.26 -8.82
CA HIS A 148 32.44 -16.10 -8.55
C HIS A 148 30.96 -16.42 -8.81
N GLU A 149 30.10 -15.71 -8.10
CA GLU A 149 28.65 -15.80 -8.25
C GLU A 149 28.12 -14.62 -9.09
N TYR A 150 27.18 -14.92 -9.96
CA TYR A 150 26.62 -13.92 -10.87
C TYR A 150 25.10 -13.92 -10.81
N THR A 151 24.51 -12.75 -11.05
CA THR A 151 23.07 -12.58 -11.25
C THR A 151 22.80 -11.72 -12.47
N VAL A 152 21.62 -11.91 -13.03
CA VAL A 152 21.06 -11.08 -14.12
C VAL A 152 19.86 -10.34 -13.54
N SER A 153 19.85 -9.03 -13.62
CA SER A 153 18.67 -8.20 -13.37
C SER A 153 18.06 -7.83 -14.71
N PHE A 154 16.80 -8.19 -14.90
CA PHE A 154 16.12 -8.13 -16.20
C PHE A 154 14.72 -7.58 -16.09
N LEU A 155 14.22 -6.97 -17.18
CA LEU A 155 12.92 -6.34 -17.26
C LEU A 155 11.88 -7.33 -17.83
N VAL A 156 10.70 -7.38 -17.21
CA VAL A 156 9.57 -8.20 -17.66
C VAL A 156 8.29 -7.39 -17.71
N TYR A 157 7.36 -7.79 -18.55
CA TYR A 157 5.97 -7.38 -18.49
C TYR A 157 5.21 -8.24 -17.48
N ALA A 158 4.38 -7.61 -16.65
CA ALA A 158 3.38 -8.30 -15.87
C ALA A 158 2.16 -8.59 -16.76
N ILE A 159 1.92 -9.88 -17.04
CA ILE A 159 0.80 -10.34 -17.87
C ILE A 159 -0.32 -10.96 -17.05
N TRP A 160 -0.18 -10.93 -15.75
CA TRP A 160 -1.17 -11.31 -14.77
C TRP A 160 -0.97 -10.51 -13.47
N ASP A 161 -2.03 -9.87 -12.98
CA ASP A 161 -2.08 -9.26 -11.66
C ASP A 161 -2.71 -10.22 -10.65
N PRO A 162 -1.91 -10.89 -9.81
CA PRO A 162 -2.42 -11.89 -8.87
C PRO A 162 -3.11 -11.29 -7.64
N THR A 163 -3.17 -9.98 -7.50
CA THR A 163 -3.82 -9.34 -6.34
C THR A 163 -5.31 -9.67 -6.23
N GLN A 164 -5.95 -10.01 -7.33
CA GLN A 164 -7.33 -10.50 -7.34
C GLN A 164 -7.52 -11.84 -6.63
N MET A 165 -6.48 -12.65 -6.49
CA MET A 165 -6.58 -13.99 -5.88
C MET A 165 -7.07 -13.96 -4.45
N TYR A 166 -6.83 -12.86 -3.74
CA TYR A 166 -7.31 -12.74 -2.36
C TYR A 166 -8.85 -12.75 -2.26
N ASN A 167 -9.54 -12.49 -3.35
CA ASN A 167 -11.00 -12.54 -3.41
C ASN A 167 -11.56 -13.86 -3.97
N HIS A 168 -10.73 -14.83 -4.35
CA HIS A 168 -11.17 -16.08 -4.97
C HIS A 168 -12.06 -16.94 -4.05
N ILE A 169 -11.83 -16.86 -2.74
CA ILE A 169 -12.58 -17.62 -1.73
C ILE A 169 -14.06 -17.17 -1.71
N THR A 170 -14.30 -15.89 -1.94
CA THR A 170 -15.66 -15.32 -1.90
C THR A 170 -16.32 -15.25 -3.26
N ASN A 171 -15.55 -15.17 -4.33
CA ASN A 171 -16.03 -14.90 -5.67
C ASN A 171 -16.01 -16.13 -6.60
N ASP A 172 -15.56 -17.29 -6.12
CA ASP A 172 -15.43 -18.52 -6.90
C ASP A 172 -14.77 -18.24 -8.25
N TRP A 173 -13.45 -18.05 -8.26
CA TRP A 173 -12.69 -17.54 -9.41
C TRP A 173 -12.94 -18.31 -10.70
N GLY A 174 -13.07 -19.65 -10.61
CA GLY A 174 -13.38 -20.54 -11.72
C GLY A 174 -12.47 -20.30 -12.94
N ASP A 175 -13.10 -20.17 -14.11
CA ASP A 175 -12.45 -19.89 -15.38
C ASP A 175 -12.31 -18.39 -15.70
N THR A 176 -12.39 -17.51 -14.69
CA THR A 176 -12.23 -16.06 -14.89
C THR A 176 -10.82 -15.76 -15.41
N PRO A 177 -10.68 -15.03 -16.52
CA PRO A 177 -9.37 -14.66 -17.03
C PRO A 177 -8.57 -13.83 -16.03
N HIS A 178 -7.27 -14.03 -15.98
CA HIS A 178 -6.38 -13.21 -15.18
C HIS A 178 -6.37 -11.77 -15.69
N ASP A 179 -6.46 -10.79 -14.80
CA ASP A 179 -6.36 -9.39 -15.16
C ASP A 179 -4.93 -9.03 -15.58
N ILE A 180 -4.82 -8.26 -16.64
CA ILE A 180 -3.55 -7.76 -17.18
C ILE A 180 -3.43 -6.28 -16.81
N PRO A 181 -2.45 -5.89 -15.98
CA PRO A 181 -2.30 -4.51 -15.54
C PRO A 181 -1.60 -3.66 -16.61
N PHE A 182 -2.23 -2.58 -17.07
CA PHE A 182 -1.59 -1.61 -17.96
C PHE A 182 -0.89 -0.48 -17.18
N ASP A 183 0.11 0.16 -17.80
CA ASP A 183 0.85 1.28 -17.24
C ASP A 183 0.29 2.62 -17.72
N VAL A 184 -0.30 3.39 -16.82
CA VAL A 184 -0.90 4.70 -17.14
C VAL A 184 0.13 5.77 -17.52
N ARG A 185 1.41 5.51 -17.39
CA ARG A 185 2.46 6.37 -17.90
C ARG A 185 2.55 6.32 -19.43
N GLN A 186 2.02 5.26 -20.02
CA GLN A 186 1.95 5.10 -21.47
C GLN A 186 0.79 5.92 -22.08
N PRO A 187 0.98 6.51 -23.28
CA PRO A 187 0.02 7.48 -23.81
C PRO A 187 -1.36 6.90 -24.15
N ASN A 188 -1.41 5.68 -24.73
CA ASN A 188 -2.70 5.05 -25.07
C ASN A 188 -3.42 4.60 -23.81
N SER A 189 -2.71 4.02 -22.86
CA SER A 189 -3.23 3.60 -21.56
C SER A 189 -3.77 4.79 -20.75
N ASN A 190 -3.05 5.90 -20.73
CA ASN A 190 -3.48 7.12 -20.06
C ASN A 190 -4.77 7.68 -20.66
N LYS A 191 -4.85 7.74 -21.99
CA LYS A 191 -6.05 8.19 -22.68
C LYS A 191 -7.21 7.23 -22.44
N TYR A 192 -7.00 5.94 -22.60
CA TYR A 192 -8.01 4.91 -22.40
C TYR A 192 -8.62 4.97 -21.00
N MET A 193 -7.78 5.04 -19.98
CA MET A 193 -8.22 5.15 -18.58
C MET A 193 -9.21 6.30 -18.37
N LYS A 194 -8.89 7.48 -18.87
CA LYS A 194 -9.72 8.70 -18.71
C LYS A 194 -11.04 8.61 -19.50
N ASP A 195 -10.96 8.11 -20.73
CA ASP A 195 -12.14 7.92 -21.57
C ASP A 195 -13.07 6.88 -20.97
N TYR A 196 -12.52 5.78 -20.46
CA TYR A 196 -13.29 4.70 -19.83
C TYR A 196 -13.96 5.19 -18.54
N LEU A 197 -13.25 5.90 -17.66
CA LEU A 197 -13.85 6.47 -16.44
C LEU A 197 -15.00 7.41 -16.80
N SER A 198 -14.80 8.28 -17.79
CA SER A 198 -15.83 9.21 -18.24
C SER A 198 -17.09 8.49 -18.78
N GLN A 199 -16.91 7.35 -19.44
CA GLN A 199 -18.00 6.51 -19.90
C GLN A 199 -18.68 5.79 -18.73
N TRP A 200 -17.89 5.18 -17.85
CA TRP A 200 -18.40 4.48 -16.67
C TRP A 200 -19.26 5.38 -15.76
N LEU A 201 -18.85 6.65 -15.58
CA LEU A 201 -19.63 7.63 -14.81
C LEU A 201 -21.01 7.90 -15.40
N LYS A 202 -21.14 7.90 -16.74
CA LYS A 202 -22.42 8.04 -17.43
C LYS A 202 -23.30 6.80 -17.29
N GLU A 203 -22.67 5.63 -17.26
CA GLU A 203 -23.35 4.33 -17.12
C GLU A 203 -23.77 4.03 -15.66
N ASN A 204 -23.14 4.72 -14.69
CA ASN A 204 -23.44 4.60 -13.26
C ASN A 204 -23.97 5.94 -12.67
N PRO A 205 -25.15 6.42 -13.15
CA PRO A 205 -25.67 7.73 -12.74
C PRO A 205 -26.07 7.77 -11.26
N ASP A 206 -26.45 6.63 -10.70
CA ASP A 206 -26.92 6.51 -9.31
C ASP A 206 -25.78 6.47 -8.28
N THR A 207 -24.51 6.45 -8.72
CA THR A 207 -23.34 6.56 -7.83
C THR A 207 -23.19 7.99 -7.32
N ASP A 208 -23.09 8.17 -6.02
CA ASP A 208 -22.78 9.46 -5.38
C ASP A 208 -21.28 9.62 -5.12
N VAL A 209 -20.61 8.52 -4.74
CA VAL A 209 -19.19 8.50 -4.40
C VAL A 209 -18.49 7.39 -5.18
N VAL A 210 -17.51 7.77 -5.97
CA VAL A 210 -16.61 6.82 -6.64
C VAL A 210 -15.52 6.42 -5.65
N ARG A 211 -15.50 5.15 -5.28
CA ARG A 211 -14.54 4.61 -4.34
C ARG A 211 -13.42 3.89 -5.11
N PHE A 212 -12.31 4.57 -5.26
CA PHE A 212 -11.11 3.97 -5.84
C PHE A 212 -10.49 2.98 -4.86
N THR A 213 -10.28 1.75 -5.29
CA THR A 213 -9.59 0.74 -4.47
C THR A 213 -8.08 0.93 -4.56
N THR A 214 -7.62 1.33 -5.72
CA THR A 214 -6.24 1.74 -6.01
C THR A 214 -6.25 2.72 -7.16
N PHE A 215 -5.22 3.54 -7.31
CA PHE A 215 -5.11 4.33 -8.52
C PHE A 215 -4.50 3.52 -9.66
N PHE A 216 -3.19 3.32 -9.69
CA PHE A 216 -2.53 2.77 -10.88
C PHE A 216 -1.68 1.55 -10.59
N TYR A 217 -0.95 1.55 -9.49
CA TYR A 217 0.00 0.51 -9.12
C TYR A 217 -0.44 -0.15 -7.82
N HIS A 218 -0.48 -1.46 -7.84
CA HIS A 218 -0.82 -2.26 -6.66
C HIS A 218 0.44 -2.64 -5.88
N PHE A 219 0.27 -3.24 -4.70
CA PHE A 219 1.34 -4.05 -4.16
C PHE A 219 1.73 -5.12 -5.18
N THR A 220 3.02 -5.34 -5.35
CA THR A 220 3.52 -6.28 -6.34
C THR A 220 3.69 -7.65 -5.71
N LEU A 221 2.95 -8.63 -6.21
CA LEU A 221 3.06 -10.02 -5.81
C LEU A 221 3.67 -10.83 -6.96
N VAL A 222 4.79 -11.48 -6.69
CA VAL A 222 5.46 -12.33 -7.68
C VAL A 222 5.48 -13.78 -7.20
N PHE A 223 5.03 -14.69 -8.06
CA PHE A 223 5.00 -16.12 -7.80
C PHE A 223 6.24 -16.84 -8.29
N ASN A 224 6.56 -17.93 -7.59
CA ASN A 224 7.54 -18.88 -8.03
C ASN A 224 6.92 -19.90 -9.03
N ASN A 225 7.78 -20.75 -9.61
CA ASN A 225 7.37 -21.76 -10.57
C ASN A 225 6.40 -22.84 -10.03
N LEU A 226 6.07 -22.80 -8.75
CA LEU A 226 5.06 -23.67 -8.11
C LEU A 226 3.74 -22.91 -7.85
N GLY A 227 3.59 -21.69 -8.40
CA GLY A 227 2.43 -20.85 -8.15
C GLY A 227 2.31 -20.37 -6.70
N LYS A 228 3.43 -20.31 -5.96
CA LYS A 228 3.46 -19.80 -4.58
C LYS A 228 4.17 -18.47 -4.55
N GLU A 229 3.81 -17.65 -3.58
CA GLU A 229 4.43 -16.37 -3.31
C GLU A 229 5.95 -16.49 -3.21
N LYS A 230 6.67 -15.75 -4.04
CA LYS A 230 8.12 -15.66 -4.05
C LYS A 230 8.60 -14.42 -3.30
N PHE A 231 8.00 -13.28 -3.60
CA PHE A 231 8.16 -12.05 -2.84
C PHE A 231 6.96 -11.12 -3.03
N VAL A 232 6.80 -10.20 -2.11
CA VAL A 232 5.80 -9.13 -2.16
C VAL A 232 6.49 -7.79 -1.92
N ASP A 233 6.29 -6.86 -2.84
CA ASP A 233 6.55 -5.45 -2.60
C ASP A 233 5.24 -4.79 -2.19
N TRP A 234 5.04 -4.62 -0.90
CA TRP A 234 3.81 -4.07 -0.34
C TRP A 234 3.54 -2.62 -0.72
N PHE A 235 4.57 -1.90 -1.12
CA PHE A 235 4.44 -0.52 -1.57
C PHE A 235 4.32 -0.37 -3.09
N GLY A 236 4.59 -1.45 -3.85
CA GLY A 236 4.35 -1.58 -5.28
C GLY A 236 5.20 -0.69 -6.18
N TYR A 237 6.25 -0.08 -5.67
CA TYR A 237 7.17 0.67 -6.51
C TYR A 237 7.82 -0.20 -7.59
N GLY A 238 7.92 -1.51 -7.32
CA GLY A 238 8.44 -2.49 -8.28
C GLY A 238 7.63 -2.58 -9.57
N ALA A 239 6.31 -2.42 -9.52
CA ALA A 239 5.42 -2.51 -10.68
C ALA A 239 5.33 -1.23 -11.50
N SER A 240 5.95 -0.14 -11.08
CA SER A 240 5.94 1.15 -11.77
C SER A 240 7.17 1.37 -12.67
N VAL A 241 8.00 0.35 -12.86
CA VAL A 241 9.31 0.43 -13.55
C VAL A 241 9.16 0.06 -15.02
N SER A 242 8.44 0.85 -15.79
CA SER A 242 8.41 0.68 -17.26
C SER A 242 9.57 1.43 -17.91
N VAL A 243 9.89 1.08 -19.16
CA VAL A 243 10.87 1.82 -19.96
C VAL A 243 10.48 3.30 -20.05
N ALA A 244 9.20 3.60 -20.22
CA ALA A 244 8.71 4.98 -20.18
C ALA A 244 8.96 5.67 -18.85
N ALA A 245 8.86 4.95 -17.73
CA ALA A 245 9.18 5.48 -16.41
C ALA A 245 10.69 5.71 -16.24
N LEU A 246 11.51 4.78 -16.68
CA LEU A 246 12.97 4.89 -16.61
C LEU A 246 13.51 6.08 -17.41
N ASP A 247 13.01 6.27 -18.62
CA ASP A 247 13.40 7.40 -19.49
C ASP A 247 12.91 8.74 -18.92
N ALA A 248 11.69 8.77 -18.37
CA ALA A 248 11.18 9.97 -17.72
C ALA A 248 11.95 10.31 -16.42
N PHE A 249 12.34 9.31 -15.64
CA PHE A 249 13.17 9.49 -14.46
C PHE A 249 14.55 10.06 -14.83
N GLU A 250 15.24 9.47 -15.81
CA GLU A 250 16.52 9.97 -16.29
C GLU A 250 16.43 11.44 -16.72
N LYS A 251 15.37 11.79 -17.44
CA LYS A 251 15.12 13.17 -17.87
C LYS A 251 14.87 14.13 -16.70
N GLU A 252 14.15 13.70 -15.67
CA GLU A 252 13.81 14.54 -14.50
C GLU A 252 14.97 14.66 -13.52
N LYS A 253 15.60 13.54 -13.17
CA LYS A 253 16.64 13.50 -12.12
C LYS A 253 18.06 13.71 -12.67
N GLY A 254 18.27 13.63 -13.99
CA GLY A 254 19.55 13.86 -14.63
C GLY A 254 20.54 12.71 -14.54
N TYR A 255 20.11 11.53 -14.10
CA TYR A 255 20.88 10.30 -14.09
C TYR A 255 19.97 9.09 -14.30
N ARG A 256 20.54 7.99 -14.75
CA ARG A 256 19.82 6.76 -15.04
C ARG A 256 19.68 5.89 -13.81
N LEU A 257 18.48 5.40 -13.55
CA LEU A 257 18.22 4.39 -12.53
C LEU A 257 18.76 3.04 -13.02
N ARG A 258 19.52 2.36 -12.20
CA ARG A 258 20.04 1.02 -12.51
C ARG A 258 19.03 -0.04 -12.08
N PRO A 259 18.98 -1.20 -12.77
CA PRO A 259 18.20 -2.34 -12.29
C PRO A 259 18.47 -2.68 -10.82
N GLU A 260 19.74 -2.59 -10.37
CA GLU A 260 20.13 -2.87 -8.99
C GLU A 260 19.50 -1.92 -7.96
N ASP A 261 19.21 -0.67 -8.33
CA ASP A 261 18.52 0.28 -7.44
C ASP A 261 17.10 -0.17 -7.08
N ILE A 262 16.51 -1.03 -7.91
CA ILE A 262 15.18 -1.62 -7.68
C ILE A 262 15.28 -3.01 -7.05
N VAL A 263 16.11 -3.91 -7.62
CA VAL A 263 16.16 -5.30 -7.14
C VAL A 263 16.91 -5.46 -5.83
N ASP A 264 17.78 -4.52 -5.48
CA ASP A 264 18.49 -4.45 -4.19
C ASP A 264 18.99 -5.83 -3.74
N GLN A 265 19.87 -6.45 -4.51
CA GLN A 265 20.46 -7.78 -4.24
C GLN A 265 19.40 -8.91 -4.10
N GLY A 266 18.17 -8.70 -4.55
CA GLY A 266 17.05 -9.61 -4.39
C GLY A 266 16.16 -9.32 -3.17
N TYR A 267 16.42 -8.24 -2.43
CA TYR A 267 15.57 -7.78 -1.34
C TYR A 267 14.45 -6.86 -1.79
N TYR A 268 14.51 -6.33 -3.01
CA TYR A 268 13.47 -5.47 -3.62
C TYR A 268 13.06 -4.29 -2.73
N ASN A 269 14.05 -3.66 -2.08
CA ASN A 269 13.85 -2.51 -1.21
C ASN A 269 12.73 -2.73 -0.17
N THR A 270 12.70 -3.89 0.45
CA THR A 270 11.71 -4.17 1.50
C THR A 270 11.71 -3.06 2.56
N SER A 271 10.60 -2.93 3.28
CA SER A 271 10.45 -1.88 4.30
C SER A 271 11.47 -1.94 5.43
N PHE A 272 12.24 -3.02 5.53
CA PHE A 272 13.34 -3.16 6.50
C PHE A 272 14.70 -2.67 5.99
N ARG A 273 14.85 -2.54 4.68
CA ARG A 273 16.09 -2.08 4.08
C ARG A 273 16.22 -0.57 4.20
N ILE A 274 17.42 -0.11 4.53
CA ILE A 274 17.74 1.32 4.46
C ILE A 274 17.74 1.71 2.98
N PRO A 275 16.88 2.65 2.56
CA PRO A 275 16.78 3.01 1.16
C PRO A 275 18.05 3.72 0.68
N THR A 276 18.47 3.44 -0.55
CA THR A 276 19.51 4.23 -1.22
C THR A 276 18.94 5.57 -1.67
N LYS A 277 19.81 6.55 -1.92
CA LYS A 277 19.39 7.83 -2.49
C LYS A 277 18.65 7.65 -3.83
N ALA A 278 19.15 6.77 -4.69
CA ALA A 278 18.50 6.48 -5.97
C ALA A 278 17.09 5.95 -5.79
N PHE A 279 16.86 5.07 -4.82
CA PHE A 279 15.52 4.56 -4.53
C PHE A 279 14.61 5.63 -3.90
N LEU A 280 15.13 6.50 -3.02
CA LEU A 280 14.37 7.65 -2.50
C LEU A 280 13.97 8.62 -3.61
N ASP A 281 14.88 8.95 -4.51
CA ASP A 281 14.60 9.78 -5.69
C ASP A 281 13.53 9.13 -6.60
N TYR A 282 13.55 7.79 -6.72
CA TYR A 282 12.56 7.05 -7.48
C TYR A 282 11.19 7.05 -6.80
N MET A 283 11.13 6.86 -5.49
CA MET A 283 9.88 6.96 -4.72
C MET A 283 9.24 8.34 -4.89
N ASP A 284 10.02 9.40 -4.76
CA ASP A 284 9.57 10.78 -4.98
C ASP A 284 9.00 10.98 -6.40
N PHE A 285 9.73 10.49 -7.39
CA PHE A 285 9.32 10.54 -8.80
C PHE A 285 7.99 9.82 -9.06
N VAL A 286 7.79 8.63 -8.47
CA VAL A 286 6.55 7.86 -8.61
C VAL A 286 5.40 8.55 -7.90
N GLN A 287 5.59 8.99 -6.66
CA GLN A 287 4.57 9.68 -5.86
C GLN A 287 4.06 10.95 -6.54
N LYS A 288 4.95 11.74 -7.09
CA LYS A 288 4.61 12.94 -7.85
C LYS A 288 3.75 12.61 -9.06
N PHE A 289 4.17 11.65 -9.88
CA PHE A 289 3.43 11.20 -11.06
C PHE A 289 2.04 10.67 -10.69
N VAL A 290 1.97 9.79 -9.69
CA VAL A 290 0.68 9.21 -9.25
C VAL A 290 -0.26 10.30 -8.75
N ALA A 291 0.22 11.23 -7.94
CA ALA A 291 -0.61 12.33 -7.44
C ALA A 291 -1.12 13.24 -8.57
N GLU A 292 -0.28 13.55 -9.56
CA GLU A 292 -0.67 14.37 -10.72
C GLU A 292 -1.73 13.67 -11.60
N GLU A 293 -1.56 12.39 -11.90
CA GLU A 293 -2.52 11.64 -12.73
C GLU A 293 -3.79 11.29 -11.95
N ALA A 294 -3.67 10.98 -10.66
CA ALA A 294 -4.83 10.75 -9.78
C ALA A 294 -5.67 12.03 -9.65
N GLY A 295 -5.05 13.20 -9.52
CA GLY A 295 -5.77 14.48 -9.54
C GLY A 295 -6.63 14.64 -10.78
N LYS A 296 -6.11 14.31 -11.97
CA LYS A 296 -6.86 14.40 -13.23
C LYS A 296 -8.08 13.47 -13.29
N ILE A 297 -7.99 12.27 -12.71
CA ILE A 297 -9.16 11.36 -12.67
C ILE A 297 -10.15 11.76 -11.58
N VAL A 298 -9.69 12.34 -10.48
CA VAL A 298 -10.56 12.94 -9.47
C VAL A 298 -11.32 14.15 -10.04
N ASP A 299 -10.66 15.00 -10.83
CA ASP A 299 -11.32 16.10 -11.54
C ASP A 299 -12.45 15.59 -12.46
N ILE A 300 -12.23 14.49 -13.21
CA ILE A 300 -13.27 13.88 -14.05
C ILE A 300 -14.48 13.42 -13.21
N VAL A 301 -14.23 12.88 -12.01
CA VAL A 301 -15.30 12.49 -11.08
C VAL A 301 -16.07 13.74 -10.62
N HIS A 302 -15.38 14.78 -10.21
CA HIS A 302 -15.98 16.06 -9.76
C HIS A 302 -16.78 16.76 -10.86
N GLU A 303 -16.28 16.74 -12.10
CA GLU A 303 -17.01 17.28 -13.26
C GLU A 303 -18.34 16.56 -13.52
N SER A 304 -18.45 15.29 -13.10
CA SER A 304 -19.71 14.53 -13.14
C SER A 304 -20.65 14.82 -11.97
N GLY A 305 -20.26 15.69 -11.04
CA GLY A 305 -21.02 16.04 -9.83
C GLY A 305 -20.95 15.01 -8.71
N LYS A 306 -19.97 14.10 -8.75
CA LYS A 306 -19.78 13.02 -7.77
C LYS A 306 -18.57 13.29 -6.87
N GLU A 307 -18.53 12.62 -5.71
CA GLU A 307 -17.39 12.65 -4.80
C GLU A 307 -16.39 11.54 -5.16
N ALA A 308 -15.11 11.76 -4.86
CA ALA A 308 -14.03 10.82 -5.01
C ALA A 308 -13.49 10.38 -3.65
N MET A 309 -13.45 9.08 -3.42
CA MET A 309 -12.92 8.47 -2.19
C MET A 309 -11.84 7.45 -2.53
N MET A 310 -10.78 7.38 -1.72
CA MET A 310 -9.78 6.32 -1.84
C MET A 310 -9.88 5.33 -0.69
N PHE A 311 -9.86 4.03 -1.01
CA PHE A 311 -9.69 2.98 -0.03
C PHE A 311 -8.21 2.75 0.25
N LEU A 312 -7.79 3.03 1.48
CA LEU A 312 -6.43 2.81 1.97
C LEU A 312 -6.33 1.39 2.58
N GLY A 313 -6.45 0.39 1.78
CA GLY A 313 -6.30 -1.00 2.21
C GLY A 313 -4.99 -1.56 1.71
N ASP A 314 -5.07 -2.07 0.52
CA ASP A 314 -4.02 -2.91 -0.02
C ASP A 314 -3.18 -2.23 -1.09
N ASN A 315 -3.59 -1.06 -1.63
CA ASN A 315 -3.17 -0.66 -2.95
C ASN A 315 -3.13 0.85 -3.22
N TRP A 316 -2.53 1.62 -2.38
CA TRP A 316 -2.47 3.08 -2.57
C TRP A 316 -1.06 3.60 -2.86
N ILE A 317 -0.33 2.85 -3.59
CA ILE A 317 1.08 3.03 -3.89
C ILE A 317 1.33 4.32 -4.66
N GLY A 318 2.35 5.05 -4.22
CA GLY A 318 2.68 6.36 -4.73
C GLY A 318 1.77 7.48 -4.23
N THR A 319 0.73 7.16 -3.43
CA THR A 319 -0.22 8.14 -2.89
C THR A 319 -0.16 8.23 -1.38
N GLU A 320 1.01 8.08 -0.80
CA GLU A 320 1.21 8.11 0.66
C GLU A 320 0.52 9.33 1.28
N PRO A 321 -0.46 9.13 2.18
CA PRO A 321 -1.36 10.22 2.61
C PRO A 321 -0.66 11.31 3.41
N TYR A 322 0.50 11.01 3.96
CA TYR A 322 1.33 11.97 4.70
C TYR A 322 2.45 12.57 3.85
N GLY A 323 2.53 12.20 2.56
CA GLY A 323 3.47 12.79 1.60
C GLY A 323 2.99 14.14 1.07
N GLU A 324 3.93 14.98 0.67
CA GLU A 324 3.65 16.36 0.24
C GLU A 324 2.76 16.46 -1.01
N TYR A 325 2.75 15.43 -1.87
CA TYR A 325 1.96 15.41 -3.10
C TYR A 325 0.50 15.01 -2.88
N PHE A 326 0.17 14.37 -1.76
CA PHE A 326 -1.19 13.87 -1.51
C PHE A 326 -2.26 14.97 -1.62
N LYS A 327 -1.97 16.17 -1.13
CA LYS A 327 -2.86 17.34 -1.22
C LYS A 327 -3.28 17.72 -2.65
N ASN A 328 -2.48 17.33 -3.64
CA ASN A 328 -2.71 17.68 -5.05
C ASN A 328 -3.71 16.73 -5.72
N ILE A 329 -4.08 15.62 -5.08
CA ILE A 329 -5.04 14.65 -5.61
C ILE A 329 -6.46 15.20 -5.57
N GLY A 330 -6.80 15.95 -4.52
CA GLY A 330 -8.13 16.57 -4.37
C GLY A 330 -9.23 15.59 -3.95
N LEU A 331 -8.88 14.47 -3.31
CA LEU A 331 -9.86 13.51 -2.78
C LEU A 331 -10.81 14.17 -1.77
N ASP A 332 -12.09 13.79 -1.84
CA ASP A 332 -13.09 14.21 -0.85
C ASP A 332 -12.95 13.41 0.44
N ALA A 333 -12.63 12.13 0.33
CA ALA A 333 -12.56 11.24 1.48
C ALA A 333 -11.53 10.13 1.31
N VAL A 334 -11.14 9.56 2.45
CA VAL A 334 -10.41 8.30 2.53
C VAL A 334 -11.15 7.34 3.43
N VAL A 335 -11.04 6.05 3.14
CA VAL A 335 -11.54 4.98 3.98
C VAL A 335 -10.44 3.94 4.18
N GLY A 336 -10.30 3.43 5.39
CA GLY A 336 -9.29 2.40 5.68
C GLY A 336 -9.79 1.39 6.70
N SER A 337 -9.18 0.20 6.69
CA SER A 337 -9.49 -0.86 7.64
C SER A 337 -8.91 -0.51 9.01
N VAL A 338 -9.71 -0.69 10.06
CA VAL A 338 -9.33 -0.41 11.43
C VAL A 338 -9.16 -1.72 12.19
N GLY A 339 -7.91 -2.10 12.44
CA GLY A 339 -7.57 -3.26 13.26
C GLY A 339 -7.29 -2.92 14.73
N GLY A 340 -7.07 -1.65 15.04
CA GLY A 340 -6.73 -1.19 16.39
C GLY A 340 -6.69 0.33 16.50
N GLY A 341 -6.20 0.83 17.62
CA GLY A 341 -6.08 2.26 17.86
C GLY A 341 -5.08 2.96 16.95
N ALA A 342 -3.98 2.29 16.62
CA ALA A 342 -2.97 2.82 15.71
C ALA A 342 -3.55 3.05 14.30
N THR A 343 -4.22 2.05 13.72
CA THR A 343 -4.82 2.18 12.39
C THR A 343 -5.95 3.19 12.34
N LEU A 344 -6.76 3.29 13.38
CA LEU A 344 -7.79 4.32 13.45
C LEU A 344 -7.16 5.72 13.43
N ARG A 345 -6.15 5.94 14.26
CA ARG A 345 -5.46 7.23 14.33
C ARG A 345 -4.80 7.59 13.02
N MET A 346 -4.18 6.61 12.33
CA MET A 346 -3.58 6.82 11.02
C MET A 346 -4.59 7.31 9.98
N ILE A 347 -5.85 6.84 10.04
CA ILE A 347 -6.91 7.29 9.14
C ILE A 347 -7.41 8.66 9.58
N ALA A 348 -7.68 8.85 10.87
CA ALA A 348 -8.20 10.10 11.41
C ALA A 348 -7.26 11.30 11.20
N ASP A 349 -5.95 11.05 11.22
CA ASP A 349 -4.92 12.10 11.08
C ASP A 349 -4.57 12.41 9.61
N ILE A 350 -5.22 11.79 8.61
CA ILE A 350 -4.94 12.07 7.18
C ILE A 350 -5.38 13.49 6.83
N PRO A 351 -4.46 14.31 6.34
CA PRO A 351 -4.75 15.70 6.00
C PRO A 351 -5.40 15.83 4.59
N HIS A 352 -5.94 16.99 4.30
CA HIS A 352 -6.40 17.41 2.97
C HIS A 352 -7.58 16.59 2.39
N VAL A 353 -8.38 15.97 3.24
CA VAL A 353 -9.66 15.36 2.88
C VAL A 353 -10.80 16.00 3.67
N ARG A 354 -12.02 15.94 3.14
CA ARG A 354 -13.19 16.52 3.82
C ARG A 354 -13.71 15.65 4.95
N TYR A 355 -13.57 14.32 4.79
CA TYR A 355 -13.96 13.35 5.81
C TYR A 355 -13.18 12.05 5.71
N THR A 356 -13.11 11.35 6.83
CA THR A 356 -12.45 10.06 6.98
C THR A 356 -13.42 9.00 7.41
N GLU A 357 -13.24 7.77 6.94
CA GLU A 357 -14.06 6.63 7.31
C GLU A 357 -13.21 5.47 7.82
N GLY A 358 -13.51 4.97 9.01
CA GLY A 358 -12.90 3.75 9.54
C GLY A 358 -13.78 2.54 9.22
N ARG A 359 -13.24 1.54 8.49
CA ARG A 359 -13.90 0.24 8.33
C ARG A 359 -13.57 -0.63 9.53
N PHE A 360 -14.51 -0.74 10.45
CA PHE A 360 -14.39 -1.64 11.58
C PHE A 360 -14.75 -3.05 11.16
N LEU A 361 -14.06 -3.93 11.75
CA LEU A 361 -14.19 -5.36 11.65
C LEU A 361 -13.64 -6.02 10.44
N PRO A 362 -13.26 -7.24 10.81
CA PRO A 362 -12.44 -8.00 9.96
C PRO A 362 -13.17 -8.23 8.69
N TYR A 363 -12.57 -7.95 7.88
CA TYR A 363 -12.77 -8.13 6.57
C TYR A 363 -12.70 -9.56 6.01
N PHE A 364 -12.41 -10.53 6.78
CA PHE A 364 -12.20 -11.86 6.29
C PHE A 364 -13.26 -12.83 6.78
N PHE A 365 -14.10 -12.86 6.23
CA PHE A 365 -15.14 -13.44 5.46
C PHE A 365 -15.45 -14.86 5.98
N PRO A 366 -14.91 -15.93 5.41
CA PRO A 366 -15.13 -17.26 5.95
C PRO A 366 -14.31 -17.56 7.22
N ASP A 367 -13.22 -16.83 7.46
CA ASP A 367 -12.38 -17.03 8.64
C ASP A 367 -13.04 -16.54 9.94
N THR A 368 -13.99 -15.61 9.82
CA THR A 368 -14.75 -15.09 10.94
C THR A 368 -16.18 -15.59 10.94
N PHE A 369 -16.82 -15.66 9.76
CA PHE A 369 -18.24 -15.99 9.62
C PHE A 369 -18.48 -17.43 9.16
N TYR A 370 -18.12 -18.40 9.98
CA TYR A 370 -18.38 -19.81 9.73
C TYR A 370 -19.24 -20.43 10.83
N GLU A 371 -19.92 -21.52 10.53
CA GLU A 371 -20.79 -22.21 11.48
C GLU A 371 -20.01 -22.67 12.73
N GLY A 372 -20.52 -22.29 13.88
CA GLY A 372 -19.89 -22.61 15.18
C GLY A 372 -18.91 -21.54 15.71
N ASN A 373 -18.57 -20.53 14.93
CA ASN A 373 -17.80 -19.39 15.43
C ASN A 373 -18.69 -18.31 16.07
N ASN A 374 -18.07 -17.47 16.89
CA ASN A 374 -18.72 -16.31 17.50
C ASN A 374 -18.04 -15.00 17.04
N PRO A 375 -18.50 -14.38 15.96
CA PRO A 375 -17.91 -13.14 15.43
C PRO A 375 -17.94 -11.95 16.39
N VAL A 376 -18.79 -11.99 17.43
CA VAL A 376 -18.86 -10.92 18.43
C VAL A 376 -17.56 -10.77 19.23
N ILE A 377 -16.83 -11.87 19.44
CA ILE A 377 -15.57 -11.82 20.21
C ILE A 377 -14.56 -10.93 19.49
N GLU A 378 -14.33 -11.21 18.22
CA GLU A 378 -13.39 -10.44 17.41
C GLU A 378 -13.86 -8.99 17.21
N ALA A 379 -15.17 -8.81 16.98
CA ALA A 379 -15.78 -7.49 16.91
C ALA A 379 -15.55 -6.65 18.17
N ASN A 380 -15.73 -7.26 19.33
CA ASN A 380 -15.56 -6.59 20.60
C ASN A 380 -14.08 -6.22 20.86
N GLU A 381 -13.16 -7.13 20.58
CA GLU A 381 -11.73 -6.85 20.70
C GLU A 381 -11.30 -5.69 19.79
N ASN A 382 -11.73 -5.72 18.54
CA ASN A 382 -11.46 -4.68 17.57
C ASN A 382 -12.01 -3.31 18.02
N TRP A 383 -13.28 -3.27 18.45
CA TRP A 383 -13.91 -2.04 18.90
C TRP A 383 -13.24 -1.48 20.17
N LEU A 384 -12.98 -2.31 21.16
CA LEU A 384 -12.34 -1.87 22.42
C LEU A 384 -10.93 -1.34 22.18
N THR A 385 -10.21 -1.91 21.24
CA THR A 385 -8.86 -1.47 20.88
C THR A 385 -8.90 -0.15 20.12
N ALA A 386 -9.80 -0.01 19.15
CA ALA A 386 -9.92 1.18 18.31
C ALA A 386 -10.51 2.38 19.06
N ARG A 387 -11.52 2.14 19.92
CA ARG A 387 -12.30 3.18 20.60
C ARG A 387 -11.47 4.19 21.39
N ARG A 388 -10.39 3.75 22.01
CA ARG A 388 -9.51 4.64 22.77
C ARG A 388 -8.86 5.72 21.90
N ALA A 389 -8.55 5.41 20.63
CA ALA A 389 -8.00 6.38 19.71
C ALA A 389 -9.06 7.36 19.19
N ILE A 390 -10.32 6.92 19.09
CA ILE A 390 -11.45 7.80 18.73
C ILE A 390 -11.59 8.95 19.72
N LEU A 391 -11.37 8.71 21.01
CA LEU A 391 -11.46 9.74 22.04
C LEU A 391 -10.44 10.87 21.87
N ARG A 392 -9.33 10.59 21.20
CA ARG A 392 -8.33 11.61 20.85
C ARG A 392 -8.65 12.30 19.52
N SER A 393 -8.95 11.52 18.49
CA SER A 393 -9.21 12.02 17.14
C SER A 393 -10.21 11.10 16.45
N PRO A 394 -11.48 11.51 16.26
CA PRO A 394 -12.48 10.67 15.63
C PRO A 394 -12.24 10.61 14.13
N VAL A 395 -12.52 9.45 13.55
CA VAL A 395 -12.91 9.40 12.14
C VAL A 395 -14.31 9.98 11.99
N ASP A 396 -14.63 10.53 10.82
CA ASP A 396 -15.94 11.17 10.61
C ASP A 396 -17.07 10.17 10.44
N ARG A 397 -16.75 8.96 9.99
CA ARG A 397 -17.68 7.89 9.70
C ARG A 397 -17.08 6.54 10.07
N ILE A 398 -17.94 5.57 10.31
CA ILE A 398 -17.55 4.16 10.41
C ILE A 398 -18.30 3.34 9.38
N GLY A 399 -17.70 2.22 8.98
CA GLY A 399 -18.30 1.26 8.09
C GLY A 399 -18.03 -0.17 8.52
N TYR A 400 -18.84 -1.09 8.05
CA TYR A 400 -18.56 -2.51 8.16
C TYR A 400 -17.75 -2.97 6.93
N GLY A 401 -16.71 -3.77 7.15
CA GLY A 401 -15.75 -4.12 6.11
C GLY A 401 -16.12 -5.31 5.24
N GLY A 402 -17.01 -6.20 5.69
CA GLY A 402 -17.26 -7.50 5.08
C GLY A 402 -18.43 -7.56 4.09
N TYR A 403 -18.89 -8.78 3.84
CA TYR A 403 -20.09 -9.08 3.06
C TYR A 403 -21.30 -9.20 3.98
N LEU A 404 -22.36 -8.47 3.65
CA LEU A 404 -23.58 -8.47 4.45
C LEU A 404 -24.21 -9.86 4.53
N SER A 405 -24.19 -10.60 3.41
CA SER A 405 -24.75 -11.96 3.32
C SER A 405 -24.10 -12.97 4.29
N LEU A 406 -22.86 -12.73 4.70
CA LEU A 406 -22.18 -13.52 5.71
C LEU A 406 -22.55 -13.07 7.12
N ALA A 407 -22.43 -11.77 7.39
CA ALA A 407 -22.67 -11.18 8.70
C ALA A 407 -24.12 -11.32 9.17
N TYR A 408 -25.08 -11.18 8.27
CA TYR A 408 -26.52 -11.26 8.57
C TYR A 408 -26.96 -12.59 9.19
N LYS A 409 -26.22 -13.68 8.92
CA LYS A 409 -26.47 -15.01 9.49
C LYS A 409 -26.15 -15.10 10.99
N PHE A 410 -25.55 -14.07 11.58
CA PHE A 410 -25.14 -14.02 12.99
C PHE A 410 -25.88 -12.90 13.73
N PRO A 411 -27.10 -13.16 14.27
CA PRO A 411 -27.94 -12.14 14.90
C PRO A 411 -27.27 -11.41 16.08
N ASP A 412 -26.44 -12.12 16.85
CA ASP A 412 -25.73 -11.52 17.99
C ASP A 412 -24.67 -10.53 17.49
N PHE A 413 -24.00 -10.85 16.38
CA PHE A 413 -23.06 -9.92 15.76
C PHE A 413 -23.80 -8.68 15.23
N VAL A 414 -24.93 -8.85 14.54
CA VAL A 414 -25.74 -7.73 14.03
C VAL A 414 -26.15 -6.81 15.19
N SER A 415 -26.60 -7.38 16.31
CA SER A 415 -27.02 -6.63 17.50
C SER A 415 -25.82 -5.94 18.18
N TYR A 416 -24.63 -6.56 18.16
CA TYR A 416 -23.44 -5.96 18.68
C TYR A 416 -23.01 -4.74 17.84
N ILE A 417 -23.02 -4.84 16.50
CA ILE A 417 -22.69 -3.71 15.63
C ILE A 417 -23.69 -2.56 15.79
N GLU A 418 -24.97 -2.85 16.00
CA GLU A 418 -25.97 -1.83 16.35
C GLU A 418 -25.54 -1.02 17.57
N SER A 419 -25.05 -1.69 18.62
CA SER A 419 -24.56 -1.01 19.81
C SER A 419 -23.27 -0.20 19.57
N VAL A 420 -22.38 -0.71 18.72
CA VAL A 420 -21.14 -0.02 18.34
C VAL A 420 -21.44 1.26 17.55
N THR A 421 -22.38 1.20 16.60
CA THR A 421 -22.75 2.39 15.81
C THR A 421 -23.40 3.47 16.64
N ASP A 422 -24.21 3.11 17.63
CA ASP A 422 -24.80 4.07 18.57
C ASP A 422 -23.75 4.70 19.48
N GLU A 423 -22.86 3.88 20.05
CA GLU A 423 -21.75 4.38 20.88
C GLU A 423 -20.82 5.29 20.09
N PHE A 424 -20.52 4.94 18.83
CA PHE A 424 -19.69 5.79 17.96
C PHE A 424 -20.31 7.18 17.75
N ARG A 425 -21.61 7.25 17.43
CA ARG A 425 -22.30 8.53 17.25
C ARG A 425 -22.29 9.37 18.53
N GLU A 426 -22.52 8.75 19.68
CA GLU A 426 -22.48 9.45 20.98
C GLU A 426 -21.08 10.01 21.28
N ILE A 427 -20.03 9.22 21.03
CA ILE A 427 -18.64 9.67 21.18
C ILE A 427 -18.36 10.81 20.19
N TYR A 428 -18.70 10.64 18.92
CA TYR A 428 -18.46 11.64 17.89
C TYR A 428 -19.13 12.97 18.22
N ASP A 429 -20.42 12.93 18.57
CA ASP A 429 -21.18 14.14 18.90
C ASP A 429 -20.64 14.85 20.16
N THR A 430 -19.97 14.10 21.04
CA THR A 430 -19.36 14.65 22.26
C THR A 430 -18.03 15.34 21.98
N ILE A 431 -17.22 14.80 21.07
CA ILE A 431 -15.84 15.29 20.87
C ILE A 431 -15.63 16.01 19.54
N HIS A 432 -16.59 15.96 18.62
CA HIS A 432 -16.47 16.64 17.32
C HIS A 432 -16.31 18.17 17.52
N GLY A 433 -15.29 18.72 16.83
CA GLY A 433 -14.96 20.15 16.93
C GLY A 433 -14.21 20.55 18.21
N VAL A 434 -13.81 19.58 19.03
CA VAL A 434 -12.90 19.80 20.14
C VAL A 434 -11.48 19.43 19.72
N GLU A 435 -10.54 20.35 19.83
CA GLU A 435 -9.12 20.03 19.63
C GLU A 435 -8.60 19.26 20.86
N PRO A 436 -8.02 18.07 20.65
CA PRO A 436 -7.38 17.35 21.75
C PRO A 436 -6.14 18.13 22.22
N TYR A 437 -5.99 18.28 23.52
CA TYR A 437 -4.75 18.81 24.08
C TYR A 437 -3.68 17.73 24.08
N SER A 438 -2.52 18.05 23.52
CA SER A 438 -1.34 17.19 23.55
C SER A 438 -0.28 17.80 24.46
N GLY A 439 0.07 17.08 25.52
CA GLY A 439 1.06 17.52 26.49
C GLY A 439 2.50 17.38 26.02
N LEU A 440 2.74 16.46 25.07
CA LEU A 440 4.07 16.14 24.53
C LEU A 440 3.97 15.88 23.03
N LYS A 441 5.03 16.25 22.30
CA LYS A 441 5.23 15.88 20.90
C LYS A 441 6.33 14.84 20.77
N VAL A 442 5.98 13.67 20.29
CA VAL A 442 6.86 12.52 20.16
C VAL A 442 7.21 12.30 18.69
N ALA A 443 8.49 12.29 18.36
CA ALA A 443 8.97 11.95 17.03
C ALA A 443 9.46 10.50 16.96
N ILE A 444 8.97 9.74 16.00
CA ILE A 444 9.51 8.41 15.67
C ILE A 444 10.56 8.60 14.57
N LEU A 445 11.79 8.23 14.89
CA LEU A 445 12.96 8.40 14.01
C LEU A 445 13.16 7.13 13.17
N ASN A 446 13.12 7.26 11.86
CA ASN A 446 13.36 6.18 10.90
C ASN A 446 14.03 6.70 9.62
N SER A 447 14.34 5.84 8.65
CA SER A 447 15.01 6.25 7.42
C SER A 447 14.15 7.05 6.44
N TRP A 448 12.82 7.03 6.59
CA TRP A 448 11.91 7.68 5.62
C TRP A 448 11.29 8.98 6.12
N GLY A 449 11.34 9.26 7.41
CA GLY A 449 10.64 10.40 8.00
C GLY A 449 9.11 10.31 7.92
N LYS A 450 8.57 9.10 7.75
CA LYS A 450 7.16 8.82 7.61
C LYS A 450 6.83 7.40 8.02
N LEU A 451 5.54 7.11 8.08
CA LEU A 451 5.05 5.79 8.43
C LEU A 451 5.10 4.85 7.21
N ARG A 452 6.03 3.91 7.22
CA ARG A 452 6.18 2.90 6.15
C ARG A 452 5.52 1.56 6.43
N THR A 453 5.04 1.35 7.64
CA THR A 453 4.39 0.10 8.06
C THR A 453 2.88 0.11 7.83
N TRP A 454 2.32 1.17 7.31
CA TRP A 454 0.89 1.34 7.10
C TRP A 454 0.28 0.16 6.33
N GLN A 455 0.77 -0.10 5.13
CA GLN A 455 0.24 -1.18 4.30
C GLN A 455 0.47 -2.56 4.91
N THR A 456 1.67 -2.80 5.44
CA THR A 456 2.00 -4.06 6.09
C THR A 456 1.09 -4.38 7.29
N HIS A 457 0.64 -3.36 7.99
CA HIS A 457 -0.30 -3.54 9.09
C HIS A 457 -1.73 -3.78 8.62
N MET A 458 -2.12 -3.15 7.52
CA MET A 458 -3.47 -3.24 6.96
C MET A 458 -3.72 -4.56 6.22
N VAL A 459 -2.69 -5.29 5.82
CA VAL A 459 -2.80 -6.55 5.08
C VAL A 459 -2.57 -7.74 6.03
N ALA A 460 -3.51 -8.67 6.02
CA ALA A 460 -3.54 -9.83 6.92
C ALA A 460 -2.29 -10.72 6.89
N HIS A 461 -1.50 -10.65 5.82
CA HIS A 461 -0.33 -11.51 5.62
C HIS A 461 0.98 -10.95 6.18
N ALA A 462 0.98 -9.76 6.74
CA ALA A 462 2.18 -9.11 7.28
C ALA A 462 2.54 -9.51 8.73
N LEU A 463 1.80 -10.43 9.32
CA LEU A 463 1.88 -10.75 10.76
C LEU A 463 3.17 -11.45 11.21
N TRP A 464 4.00 -11.93 10.31
CA TRP A 464 5.25 -12.64 10.64
C TRP A 464 6.48 -11.73 10.77
N TYR A 465 6.40 -10.46 10.42
CA TYR A 465 7.51 -9.53 10.56
C TYR A 465 7.63 -9.01 12.00
N LYS A 466 8.52 -9.60 12.80
CA LYS A 466 8.71 -9.24 14.21
C LYS A 466 9.00 -7.75 14.44
N GLN A 467 9.73 -7.12 13.53
CA GLN A 467 10.09 -5.71 13.62
C GLN A 467 8.89 -4.78 13.45
N ILE A 468 7.90 -5.20 12.65
CA ILE A 468 6.63 -4.49 12.52
C ILE A 468 5.91 -4.48 13.86
N TYR A 469 5.93 -5.57 14.61
CA TYR A 469 5.29 -5.63 15.92
C TYR A 469 5.87 -4.63 16.92
N SER A 470 7.21 -4.52 17.00
CA SER A 470 7.85 -3.54 17.88
C SER A 470 7.43 -2.12 17.52
N TYR A 471 7.46 -1.79 16.24
CA TYR A 471 7.11 -0.47 15.72
C TYR A 471 5.61 -0.17 15.88
N LEU A 472 4.76 -1.11 15.50
CA LEU A 472 3.31 -1.01 15.66
C LEU A 472 2.90 -1.04 17.13
N GLY A 473 3.58 -1.82 17.96
CA GLY A 473 3.35 -1.82 19.40
C GLY A 473 3.57 -0.46 20.05
N ILE A 474 4.58 0.28 19.58
CA ILE A 474 4.81 1.67 19.99
C ILE A 474 3.65 2.56 19.57
N LEU A 475 3.27 2.51 18.30
CA LEU A 475 2.16 3.31 17.77
C LEU A 475 0.84 2.99 18.48
N GLU A 476 0.57 1.69 18.71
CA GLU A 476 -0.61 1.26 19.46
C GLU A 476 -0.60 1.75 20.91
N SER A 477 0.56 1.71 21.56
CA SER A 477 0.70 2.22 22.93
C SER A 477 0.47 3.73 23.03
N LEU A 478 0.88 4.47 22.02
CA LEU A 478 0.71 5.92 21.95
C LEU A 478 -0.66 6.36 21.43
N SER A 479 -1.41 5.46 20.76
CA SER A 479 -2.65 5.83 20.05
C SER A 479 -3.74 6.41 20.95
N GLY A 480 -3.82 5.99 22.20
CA GLY A 480 -4.77 6.50 23.19
C GLY A 480 -4.18 7.48 24.21
N ALA A 481 -2.91 7.87 24.05
CA ALA A 481 -2.25 8.83 24.94
C ALA A 481 -2.45 10.28 24.45
N ASP A 482 -2.31 11.23 25.34
CA ASP A 482 -2.38 12.67 25.04
C ASP A 482 -1.03 13.20 24.49
N VAL A 483 -0.51 12.53 23.49
CA VAL A 483 0.73 12.88 22.80
C VAL A 483 0.49 13.02 21.31
N ASP A 484 1.15 14.00 20.70
CA ASP A 484 1.26 14.09 19.24
C ASP A 484 2.38 13.20 18.76
N VAL A 485 2.11 12.39 17.74
CA VAL A 485 3.11 11.52 17.11
C VAL A 485 3.41 12.03 15.72
N VAL A 486 4.69 12.32 15.47
CA VAL A 486 5.22 12.70 14.17
C VAL A 486 6.35 11.76 13.77
N PHE A 487 6.78 11.85 12.51
CA PHE A 487 7.89 11.05 11.99
C PHE A 487 8.96 11.98 11.47
N ILE A 488 10.22 11.65 11.76
CA ILE A 488 11.40 12.38 11.25
C ILE A 488 12.40 11.39 10.67
N SER A 489 13.09 11.77 9.60
CA SER A 489 14.15 10.95 9.03
C SER A 489 15.51 11.25 9.67
N PHE A 490 16.45 10.30 9.51
CA PHE A 490 17.84 10.54 9.87
C PHE A 490 18.44 11.66 9.05
N ASP A 491 18.10 11.75 7.77
CA ASP A 491 18.56 12.82 6.87
C ASP A 491 18.04 14.19 7.32
N ASP A 492 16.76 14.28 7.73
CA ASP A 492 16.20 15.53 8.29
C ASP A 492 17.01 16.00 9.51
N VAL A 493 17.34 15.08 10.42
CA VAL A 493 18.13 15.41 11.61
C VAL A 493 19.57 15.81 11.25
N ILE A 494 20.17 15.15 10.25
CA ILE A 494 21.50 15.50 9.74
C ILE A 494 21.50 16.90 9.13
N ASP A 495 20.51 17.21 8.31
CA ASP A 495 20.49 18.44 7.54
C ASP A 495 19.99 19.65 8.35
N ASN A 496 18.94 19.47 9.13
CA ASN A 496 18.20 20.55 9.77
C ASN A 496 18.26 20.54 11.31
N GLY A 497 18.75 19.46 11.92
CA GLY A 497 18.67 19.25 13.36
C GLY A 497 17.32 18.67 13.80
N VAL A 498 17.15 18.51 15.10
CA VAL A 498 15.86 18.11 15.68
C VAL A 498 14.94 19.33 15.74
N PRO A 499 13.70 19.27 15.24
CA PRO A 499 12.75 20.38 15.36
C PRO A 499 12.55 20.83 16.81
N GLU A 500 12.43 22.14 17.04
CA GLU A 500 12.37 22.73 18.38
C GLU A 500 11.15 22.30 19.20
N ASP A 501 10.08 21.90 18.51
CA ASP A 501 8.80 21.48 19.11
C ASP A 501 8.74 19.98 19.44
N ILE A 502 9.82 19.23 19.23
CA ILE A 502 9.91 17.82 19.60
C ILE A 502 10.42 17.69 21.05
N ASP A 503 9.63 17.04 21.88
CA ASP A 503 9.99 16.76 23.28
C ASP A 503 10.71 15.43 23.44
N VAL A 504 10.30 14.41 22.66
CA VAL A 504 10.83 13.05 22.78
C VAL A 504 11.07 12.45 21.39
N ILE A 505 12.23 11.81 21.21
CA ILE A 505 12.52 10.95 20.06
C ILE A 505 12.43 9.49 20.49
N ILE A 506 11.72 8.68 19.71
CA ILE A 506 11.74 7.21 19.82
C ILE A 506 12.48 6.65 18.61
N ASN A 507 13.54 5.89 18.85
CA ASN A 507 14.21 5.08 17.83
C ASN A 507 14.00 3.60 18.16
N ALA A 508 13.45 2.84 17.21
CA ALA A 508 13.02 1.47 17.44
C ALA A 508 13.36 0.56 16.25
N GLY A 509 13.57 -0.71 16.52
CA GLY A 509 13.78 -1.74 15.50
C GLY A 509 15.01 -2.59 15.76
N ASP A 510 15.22 -3.60 14.92
CA ASP A 510 16.40 -4.46 14.96
C ASP A 510 17.60 -3.72 14.34
N ALA A 511 18.79 -4.14 14.72
CA ALA A 511 20.05 -3.57 14.21
C ALA A 511 20.13 -3.61 12.68
N GLY A 512 20.66 -2.56 12.10
CA GLY A 512 20.92 -2.48 10.66
C GLY A 512 19.69 -2.27 9.78
N THR A 513 18.51 -2.03 10.38
CA THR A 513 17.26 -1.82 9.61
C THR A 513 16.98 -0.35 9.35
N ALA A 514 16.09 -0.09 8.40
CA ALA A 514 15.58 1.25 8.11
C ALA A 514 14.85 1.89 9.30
N PHE A 515 14.38 1.10 10.24
CA PHE A 515 13.69 1.58 11.45
C PHE A 515 14.71 2.06 12.50
N SER A 516 15.71 1.25 12.82
CA SER A 516 16.75 1.59 13.80
C SER A 516 17.83 2.51 13.24
N GLY A 517 18.03 2.53 11.92
CA GLY A 517 18.94 3.42 11.21
C GLY A 517 20.30 2.82 10.83
N GLY A 518 20.73 1.70 11.43
CA GLY A 518 21.98 1.01 11.06
C GLY A 518 23.17 1.96 10.86
N HIS A 519 23.71 2.01 9.64
CA HIS A 519 24.89 2.81 9.29
C HIS A 519 24.71 4.32 9.44
N TYR A 520 23.47 4.85 9.55
CA TYR A 520 23.27 6.27 9.87
C TYR A 520 23.94 6.67 11.18
N TRP A 521 23.99 5.74 12.16
CA TRP A 521 24.62 6.00 13.45
C TRP A 521 26.16 6.07 13.41
N ALA A 522 26.79 5.78 12.28
CA ALA A 522 28.19 6.08 12.03
C ALA A 522 28.42 7.55 11.60
N ASN A 523 27.35 8.30 11.31
CA ASN A 523 27.44 9.70 10.92
C ASN A 523 27.67 10.57 12.16
N GLU A 524 28.82 11.24 12.22
CA GLU A 524 29.23 12.09 13.36
C GLU A 524 28.25 13.26 13.57
N LYS A 525 27.72 13.85 12.51
CA LYS A 525 26.79 14.97 12.59
C LYS A 525 25.46 14.52 13.21
N LEU A 526 24.92 13.35 12.83
CA LEU A 526 23.72 12.78 13.46
C LEU A 526 23.93 12.58 14.95
N VAL A 527 25.00 11.88 15.32
CA VAL A 527 25.29 11.53 16.72
C VAL A 527 25.51 12.79 17.57
N THR A 528 26.25 13.78 17.08
CA THR A 528 26.47 15.03 17.82
C THR A 528 25.19 15.85 17.94
N THR A 529 24.37 15.91 16.91
CA THR A 529 23.09 16.62 16.94
C THR A 529 22.14 16.00 17.99
N ILE A 530 21.94 14.69 17.95
CA ILE A 530 21.08 13.99 18.92
C ILE A 530 21.62 14.14 20.35
N ARG A 531 22.94 13.97 20.57
CA ARG A 531 23.54 14.14 21.89
C ARG A 531 23.41 15.56 22.43
N SER A 532 23.59 16.56 21.57
CA SER A 532 23.42 17.96 21.93
C SER A 532 21.99 18.27 22.32
N TRP A 533 21.02 17.73 21.55
CA TRP A 533 19.61 17.90 21.83
C TRP A 533 19.20 17.25 23.14
N ILE A 534 19.69 16.02 23.45
CA ILE A 534 19.48 15.36 24.75
C ILE A 534 20.09 16.18 25.88
N TYR A 535 21.30 16.70 25.70
CA TYR A 535 21.97 17.53 26.72
C TYR A 535 21.15 18.79 27.03
N ASN A 536 20.43 19.33 26.07
CA ASN A 536 19.57 20.51 26.22
C ASN A 536 18.16 20.18 26.73
N GLY A 537 17.87 18.95 27.12
CA GLY A 537 16.64 18.56 27.78
C GLY A 537 15.70 17.67 26.95
N GLY A 538 16.06 17.31 25.74
CA GLY A 538 15.30 16.37 24.92
C GLY A 538 15.29 14.95 25.47
N GLY A 539 14.16 14.25 25.34
CA GLY A 539 14.02 12.86 25.76
C GLY A 539 14.33 11.87 24.64
N PHE A 540 15.14 10.84 24.88
CA PHE A 540 15.43 9.80 23.89
C PHE A 540 15.06 8.42 24.43
N ILE A 541 14.20 7.70 23.71
CA ILE A 541 13.75 6.35 24.06
C ILE A 541 14.21 5.38 22.97
N GLY A 542 14.89 4.32 23.38
CA GLY A 542 15.31 3.24 22.49
C GLY A 542 14.44 1.99 22.70
N VAL A 543 14.02 1.33 21.64
CA VAL A 543 13.24 0.11 21.67
C VAL A 543 13.82 -0.95 20.74
N GLY A 544 14.07 -2.14 21.27
CA GLY A 544 14.75 -3.21 20.55
C GLY A 544 16.26 -2.97 20.52
N GLU A 545 16.82 -2.79 19.33
CA GLU A 545 18.25 -2.50 19.12
C GLU A 545 18.42 -1.09 18.50
N PRO A 546 18.01 -0.05 19.24
CA PRO A 546 18.12 1.33 18.77
C PRO A 546 19.58 1.71 18.64
N THR A 547 19.87 2.63 17.73
CA THR A 547 21.23 3.14 17.51
C THR A 547 22.26 2.07 17.17
N ALA A 548 21.83 0.83 16.94
CA ALA A 548 22.75 -0.27 16.72
C ALA A 548 23.39 -0.17 15.34
N TYR A 549 24.70 -0.11 15.37
CA TYR A 549 25.57 -0.20 14.21
C TYR A 549 26.27 -1.56 14.25
N GLN A 550 26.04 -2.39 13.22
CA GLN A 550 26.80 -3.62 13.08
C GLN A 550 28.18 -3.31 12.53
N HIS A 551 29.20 -3.62 13.31
CA HIS A 551 30.53 -3.75 12.77
C HIS A 551 30.66 -5.09 12.06
N GLU A 552 31.07 -5.08 10.79
CA GLU A 552 31.52 -6.28 10.10
C GLU A 552 32.83 -6.81 10.69
#